data_c4a71d39ce881bc27b75b14cf598a217
#
_entry.id   c4a71d39ce881bc27b75b14cf598a217
#
_cell.length_a   1.000
_cell.length_b   1.000
_cell.length_c   1.000
_cell.angle_alpha   90.00
_cell.angle_beta   90.00
_cell.angle_gamma   90.00
#
_symmetry.space_group_name_H-M   'P 1'
#
loop_
_entity.id
_entity.type
_entity.pdbx_description
1 polymer ?
#
loop_
_entity_poly.entity_id
_entity_poly.type
_entity_poly.pdbx_seq_one_letter_code
_entity_poly.pdbx_strand_id
1 'polypeptide(L)'
;MRRRFLSGIGGATLLLSCFLVTASAQAITYAPVDQPGPALTVPQSALDASLVCTGSVTGAARAPVLLVPGTGGDPAQNYSWSWEPALNKLGIPWCDVTLPDHTQGDVQVAAEYIVNAIRTMYARAGRKISIIGHSQGGMLPRWAFRFWPDTRGMVDDDIGFAASNHGTTGAKFACMPGCSPAAQQQSDTSQFIAALNSYQETFPGISYTEVFTHFDEIVTPNSDDTGSSSVHGGGGEITNVAIQEVCPADISDHLALGTQDNTAYALAIDALSHPGPAIPSNVPMSVCTDPLMPGINKTTYPADVASAAIGFAENEADAPSTTTEPPLKCYVTASCLESRAAVEGKARKCKKQKRHRAAEAGKRRHCKHKKKRH
;
A
#
# COMPACT_ATOMS: atom_id res chain seq x y z
N MET A 1 -0.73 88.90 -36.29
CA MET A 1 -0.47 88.05 -37.48
C MET A 1 0.39 86.86 -37.08
N ARG A 2 -0.11 85.69 -37.23
CA ARG A 2 0.48 84.35 -37.45
C ARG A 2 -0.34 83.29 -36.71
N ARG A 3 -1.14 82.59 -37.47
CA ARG A 3 -1.86 81.39 -37.10
C ARG A 3 -0.86 80.23 -37.01
N ARG A 4 -0.95 79.43 -35.96
CA ARG A 4 -0.34 78.11 -35.91
C ARG A 4 -1.42 77.03 -35.79
N PHE A 5 -1.42 76.16 -36.80
CA PHE A 5 -2.19 74.93 -36.84
C PHE A 5 -1.60 73.92 -35.86
N LEU A 6 -2.44 73.29 -35.05
CA LEU A 6 -2.09 72.12 -34.27
C LEU A 6 -2.83 70.91 -34.86
N SER A 7 -2.01 70.00 -35.43
CA SER A 7 -2.46 68.70 -35.92
C SER A 7 -2.60 67.76 -34.72
N GLY A 8 -3.79 67.20 -34.48
CA GLY A 8 -4.06 66.18 -33.49
C GLY A 8 -3.69 64.81 -34.11
N ILE A 9 -2.81 64.08 -33.41
CA ILE A 9 -2.53 62.68 -33.70
C ILE A 9 -3.38 61.86 -32.70
N GLY A 10 -4.41 61.18 -33.22
CA GLY A 10 -5.24 60.25 -32.47
C GLY A 10 -4.53 58.91 -32.33
N GLY A 11 -4.02 58.64 -31.16
CA GLY A 11 -3.50 57.31 -30.81
C GLY A 11 -4.61 56.35 -30.47
N ALA A 12 -4.91 55.38 -31.30
CA ALA A 12 -5.78 54.24 -30.99
C ALA A 12 -5.04 53.25 -30.11
N THR A 13 -5.39 53.23 -28.81
CA THR A 13 -4.86 52.24 -27.87
C THR A 13 -5.66 50.94 -28.01
N LEU A 14 -5.06 49.96 -28.65
CA LEU A 14 -5.62 48.59 -28.71
C LEU A 14 -5.40 47.93 -27.34
N LEU A 15 -6.50 47.81 -26.55
CA LEU A 15 -6.52 47.01 -25.34
C LEU A 15 -6.59 45.52 -25.71
N LEU A 16 -5.43 44.86 -25.65
CA LEU A 16 -5.32 43.41 -25.81
C LEU A 16 -5.80 42.74 -24.50
N SER A 17 -7.08 42.34 -24.45
CA SER A 17 -7.62 41.58 -23.32
C SER A 17 -7.08 40.15 -23.35
N CYS A 18 -6.01 39.88 -22.59
CA CYS A 18 -5.57 38.52 -22.29
C CYS A 18 -6.63 37.85 -21.40
N PHE A 19 -7.47 37.01 -21.98
CA PHE A 19 -8.27 36.05 -21.21
C PHE A 19 -7.34 35.00 -20.61
N LEU A 20 -6.99 35.13 -19.33
CA LEU A 20 -6.39 34.08 -18.54
C LEU A 20 -7.46 32.97 -18.39
N VAL A 21 -7.38 31.95 -19.24
CA VAL A 21 -8.11 30.71 -19.03
C VAL A 21 -7.45 30.02 -17.82
N THR A 22 -7.97 30.26 -16.64
CA THR A 22 -7.64 29.47 -15.47
C THR A 22 -8.22 28.07 -15.69
N ALA A 23 -7.40 27.12 -16.12
CA ALA A 23 -7.75 25.71 -16.08
C ALA A 23 -7.98 25.38 -14.60
N SER A 24 -9.23 25.23 -14.19
CA SER A 24 -9.56 24.65 -12.90
C SER A 24 -9.01 23.22 -12.91
N ALA A 25 -8.06 22.90 -12.03
CA ALA A 25 -7.63 21.53 -11.80
C ALA A 25 -8.90 20.75 -11.37
N GLN A 26 -9.36 19.85 -12.24
CA GLN A 26 -10.46 18.96 -11.88
C GLN A 26 -10.00 18.07 -10.73
N ALA A 27 -10.79 18.02 -9.66
CA ALA A 27 -10.52 17.10 -8.55
C ALA A 27 -10.49 15.66 -9.08
N ILE A 28 -9.49 14.91 -8.65
CA ILE A 28 -9.35 13.50 -9.05
C ILE A 28 -10.55 12.73 -8.50
N THR A 29 -11.28 12.04 -9.37
CA THR A 29 -12.30 11.06 -8.98
C THR A 29 -11.65 9.69 -8.97
N TYR A 30 -11.59 9.07 -7.79
CA TYR A 30 -11.01 7.75 -7.63
C TYR A 30 -11.95 6.64 -8.09
N ALA A 31 -11.39 5.46 -8.38
CA ALA A 31 -12.16 4.28 -8.75
C ALA A 31 -13.14 3.88 -7.63
N PRO A 32 -14.34 3.37 -7.98
CA PRO A 32 -15.28 2.85 -6.99
C PRO A 32 -14.65 1.79 -6.08
N VAL A 33 -15.10 1.74 -4.82
CA VAL A 33 -14.52 0.89 -3.78
C VAL A 33 -14.55 -0.60 -4.15
N ASP A 34 -15.63 -1.05 -4.79
CA ASP A 34 -15.84 -2.46 -5.16
C ASP A 34 -15.52 -2.74 -6.64
N GLN A 35 -14.79 -1.83 -7.29
CA GLN A 35 -14.30 -2.06 -8.65
C GLN A 35 -13.32 -3.24 -8.64
N PRO A 36 -13.55 -4.31 -9.44
CA PRO A 36 -12.60 -5.42 -9.54
C PRO A 36 -11.20 -4.93 -9.91
N GLY A 37 -10.20 -5.41 -9.19
CA GLY A 37 -8.80 -5.05 -9.42
C GLY A 37 -8.30 -5.53 -10.79
N PRO A 38 -7.26 -4.88 -11.34
CA PRO A 38 -6.65 -5.30 -12.59
C PRO A 38 -5.90 -6.63 -12.40
N ALA A 39 -5.58 -7.29 -13.53
CA ALA A 39 -4.57 -8.33 -13.51
C ALA A 39 -3.23 -7.75 -13.03
N LEU A 40 -2.47 -8.53 -12.27
CA LEU A 40 -1.13 -8.14 -11.83
C LEU A 40 -0.23 -7.97 -13.06
N THR A 41 0.63 -6.98 -13.04
CA THR A 41 1.54 -6.65 -14.15
C THR A 41 2.94 -7.17 -13.93
N VAL A 42 3.30 -7.43 -12.66
CA VAL A 42 4.57 -8.06 -12.28
C VAL A 42 4.58 -9.51 -12.78
N PRO A 43 5.68 -9.99 -13.38
CA PRO A 43 5.80 -11.39 -13.80
C PRO A 43 5.56 -12.37 -12.65
N GLN A 44 4.78 -13.42 -12.89
CA GLN A 44 4.43 -14.40 -11.84
C GLN A 44 5.66 -15.02 -11.19
N SER A 45 6.72 -15.26 -11.96
CA SER A 45 7.98 -15.80 -11.42
C SER A 45 8.65 -14.88 -10.39
N ALA A 46 8.52 -13.56 -10.55
CA ALA A 46 9.03 -12.59 -9.57
C ALA A 46 8.14 -12.55 -8.32
N LEU A 47 6.82 -12.60 -8.52
CA LEU A 47 5.86 -12.70 -7.42
C LEU A 47 6.04 -13.98 -6.59
N ASP A 48 6.28 -15.11 -7.24
CA ASP A 48 6.50 -16.40 -6.57
C ASP A 48 7.83 -16.43 -5.82
N ALA A 49 8.88 -15.85 -6.41
CA ALA A 49 10.21 -15.82 -5.80
C ALA A 49 10.28 -14.89 -4.57
N SER A 50 9.38 -13.91 -4.47
CA SER A 50 9.35 -12.94 -3.37
C SER A 50 8.77 -13.47 -2.07
N LEU A 51 8.01 -14.58 -2.12
CA LEU A 51 7.25 -15.10 -0.97
C LEU A 51 7.92 -16.37 -0.42
N VAL A 52 8.53 -16.25 0.74
CA VAL A 52 9.15 -17.37 1.48
C VAL A 52 8.22 -17.79 2.60
N CYS A 53 7.91 -19.07 2.71
CA CYS A 53 6.95 -19.58 3.68
C CYS A 53 7.47 -20.78 4.46
N THR A 54 7.04 -20.89 5.72
CA THR A 54 7.21 -22.15 6.47
C THR A 54 6.38 -23.28 5.85
N GLY A 55 6.87 -24.52 5.95
CA GLY A 55 6.16 -25.70 5.42
C GLY A 55 4.75 -25.90 5.99
N SER A 56 4.52 -25.42 7.23
CA SER A 56 3.25 -25.55 7.95
C SER A 56 2.13 -24.62 7.47
N VAL A 57 2.39 -23.72 6.52
CA VAL A 57 1.34 -22.86 5.92
C VAL A 57 0.33 -23.67 5.10
N THR A 58 0.76 -24.74 4.44
CA THR A 58 -0.15 -25.58 3.65
C THR A 58 -1.10 -26.38 4.55
N GLY A 59 -2.40 -26.13 4.41
CA GLY A 59 -3.42 -26.77 5.26
C GLY A 59 -3.32 -26.37 6.74
N ALA A 60 -2.88 -25.14 7.00
CA ALA A 60 -2.59 -24.65 8.34
C ALA A 60 -3.76 -24.81 9.32
N ALA A 61 -3.49 -25.30 10.52
CA ALA A 61 -4.50 -25.44 11.58
C ALA A 61 -4.89 -24.08 12.22
N ARG A 62 -4.00 -23.08 12.14
CA ARG A 62 -4.20 -21.70 12.59
C ARG A 62 -4.05 -20.75 11.40
N ALA A 63 -4.59 -19.54 11.50
CA ALA A 63 -4.35 -18.49 10.51
C ALA A 63 -2.82 -18.27 10.37
N PRO A 64 -2.25 -18.41 9.17
CA PRO A 64 -0.83 -18.09 8.98
C PRO A 64 -0.66 -16.57 8.89
N VAL A 65 0.52 -16.10 9.29
CA VAL A 65 0.86 -14.67 9.31
C VAL A 65 1.72 -14.33 8.10
N LEU A 66 1.33 -13.28 7.35
CA LEU A 66 2.17 -12.63 6.36
C LEU A 66 2.95 -11.50 7.03
N LEU A 67 4.28 -11.52 6.93
CA LEU A 67 5.17 -10.48 7.44
C LEU A 67 5.56 -9.53 6.31
N VAL A 68 5.27 -8.22 6.46
CA VAL A 68 5.48 -7.20 5.42
C VAL A 68 6.46 -6.13 5.92
N PRO A 69 7.68 -6.03 5.35
CA PRO A 69 8.71 -5.11 5.84
C PRO A 69 8.42 -3.64 5.51
N GLY A 70 9.06 -2.75 6.25
CA GLY A 70 9.02 -1.30 6.05
C GLY A 70 9.96 -0.81 4.94
N THR A 71 9.91 0.48 4.64
CA THR A 71 10.76 1.15 3.64
C THR A 71 12.24 0.95 3.95
N GLY A 72 13.03 0.59 2.97
CA GLY A 72 14.46 0.29 3.12
C GLY A 72 14.74 -1.07 3.76
N GLY A 73 13.71 -1.82 4.16
CA GLY A 73 13.85 -3.12 4.80
C GLY A 73 13.52 -4.30 3.91
N ASP A 74 14.14 -5.41 4.23
CA ASP A 74 13.78 -6.75 3.81
C ASP A 74 13.42 -7.59 5.04
N PRO A 75 12.89 -8.82 4.91
CA PRO A 75 12.63 -9.70 6.04
C PRO A 75 13.86 -9.92 6.95
N ALA A 76 15.06 -9.88 6.39
CA ALA A 76 16.30 -10.02 7.14
C ALA A 76 16.49 -8.91 8.19
N GLN A 77 16.19 -7.66 7.86
CA GLN A 77 16.31 -6.53 8.77
C GLN A 77 15.12 -6.45 9.73
N ASN A 78 13.91 -6.68 9.22
CA ASN A 78 12.70 -6.49 10.01
C ASN A 78 12.36 -7.70 10.92
N TYR A 79 12.55 -8.95 10.48
CA TYR A 79 11.83 -10.08 11.09
C TYR A 79 12.66 -11.30 11.45
N SER A 80 13.77 -11.57 10.76
CA SER A 80 14.51 -12.83 10.88
C SER A 80 15.08 -13.12 12.27
N TRP A 81 15.35 -12.07 13.05
CA TRP A 81 15.92 -12.16 14.40
C TRP A 81 14.90 -11.90 15.52
N SER A 82 13.64 -11.60 15.18
CA SER A 82 12.59 -11.21 16.11
C SER A 82 11.27 -11.96 15.87
N TRP A 83 10.45 -11.51 14.91
CA TRP A 83 9.10 -12.04 14.65
C TRP A 83 9.10 -13.49 14.16
N GLU A 84 10.00 -13.87 13.25
CA GLU A 84 10.06 -15.26 12.76
C GLU A 84 10.36 -16.26 13.88
N PRO A 85 11.40 -16.07 14.74
CA PRO A 85 11.61 -16.90 15.91
C PRO A 85 10.44 -16.90 16.91
N ALA A 86 9.76 -15.75 17.07
CA ALA A 86 8.61 -15.64 17.97
C ALA A 86 7.43 -16.48 17.47
N LEU A 87 7.07 -16.35 16.20
CA LEU A 87 5.98 -17.11 15.57
C LEU A 87 6.30 -18.61 15.55
N ASN A 88 7.56 -18.98 15.30
CA ASN A 88 8.02 -20.37 15.38
C ASN A 88 7.82 -20.96 16.79
N LYS A 89 8.14 -20.22 17.86
CA LYS A 89 7.91 -20.68 19.26
C LYS A 89 6.44 -20.86 19.57
N LEU A 90 5.56 -20.05 18.97
CA LEU A 90 4.13 -20.17 19.13
C LEU A 90 3.47 -21.23 18.22
N GLY A 91 4.24 -21.83 17.31
CA GLY A 91 3.72 -22.74 16.29
C GLY A 91 2.74 -22.08 15.32
N ILE A 92 2.88 -20.76 15.12
CA ILE A 92 2.10 -20.01 14.13
C ILE A 92 2.82 -20.07 12.79
N PRO A 93 2.19 -20.62 11.74
CA PRO A 93 2.76 -20.61 10.40
C PRO A 93 2.90 -19.19 9.87
N TRP A 94 3.94 -18.92 9.12
CA TRP A 94 4.16 -17.60 8.54
C TRP A 94 4.77 -17.66 7.14
N CYS A 95 4.60 -16.58 6.39
CA CYS A 95 5.40 -16.23 5.23
C CYS A 95 5.95 -14.83 5.42
N ASP A 96 7.10 -14.57 4.86
CA ASP A 96 7.61 -13.22 4.63
C ASP A 96 7.60 -12.88 3.15
N VAL A 97 7.59 -11.60 2.83
CA VAL A 97 7.64 -11.11 1.47
C VAL A 97 8.79 -10.12 1.28
N THR A 98 9.66 -10.43 0.31
CA THR A 98 10.67 -9.47 -0.17
C THR A 98 10.07 -8.60 -1.25
N LEU A 99 10.11 -7.28 -1.06
CA LEU A 99 9.57 -6.31 -1.98
C LEU A 99 10.67 -5.70 -2.86
N PRO A 100 10.36 -5.26 -4.10
CA PRO A 100 11.39 -4.74 -5.01
C PRO A 100 12.05 -3.49 -4.44
N ASP A 101 13.34 -3.32 -4.80
CA ASP A 101 14.14 -2.18 -4.39
C ASP A 101 14.15 -1.95 -2.86
N HIS A 102 14.13 -3.04 -2.08
CA HIS A 102 14.07 -2.99 -0.61
C HIS A 102 12.91 -2.11 -0.10
N THR A 103 11.71 -2.31 -0.65
CA THR A 103 10.50 -1.50 -0.37
C THR A 103 10.60 -0.01 -0.75
N GLN A 104 11.60 0.38 -1.54
CA GLN A 104 11.82 1.79 -1.92
C GLN A 104 11.33 2.14 -3.34
N GLY A 105 10.89 1.16 -4.12
CA GLY A 105 10.29 1.34 -5.45
C GLY A 105 8.89 1.96 -5.40
N ASP A 106 8.19 1.96 -6.56
CA ASP A 106 6.78 2.40 -6.63
C ASP A 106 5.87 1.51 -5.76
N VAL A 107 5.28 2.09 -4.72
CA VAL A 107 4.38 1.41 -3.76
C VAL A 107 3.21 0.71 -4.47
N GLN A 108 2.73 1.24 -5.59
CA GLN A 108 1.69 0.59 -6.38
C GLN A 108 2.16 -0.71 -7.05
N VAL A 109 3.47 -0.84 -7.31
CA VAL A 109 4.08 -2.10 -7.78
C VAL A 109 4.27 -3.06 -6.61
N ALA A 110 4.78 -2.57 -5.48
CA ALA A 110 4.93 -3.35 -4.25
C ALA A 110 3.59 -3.97 -3.81
N ALA A 111 2.49 -3.23 -3.96
CA ALA A 111 1.15 -3.73 -3.65
C ALA A 111 0.74 -4.96 -4.49
N GLU A 112 1.23 -5.13 -5.72
CA GLU A 112 0.96 -6.33 -6.51
C GLU A 112 1.58 -7.59 -5.87
N TYR A 113 2.72 -7.46 -5.21
CA TYR A 113 3.34 -8.55 -4.43
C TYR A 113 2.48 -8.92 -3.21
N ILE A 114 1.91 -7.93 -2.52
CA ILE A 114 1.00 -8.17 -1.39
C ILE A 114 -0.27 -8.87 -1.84
N VAL A 115 -0.86 -8.44 -2.95
CA VAL A 115 -2.04 -9.11 -3.55
C VAL A 115 -1.74 -10.57 -3.87
N ASN A 116 -0.58 -10.84 -4.49
CA ASN A 116 -0.15 -12.21 -4.79
C ASN A 116 0.09 -13.02 -3.51
N ALA A 117 0.75 -12.44 -2.51
CA ALA A 117 1.03 -13.10 -1.23
C ALA A 117 -0.26 -13.49 -0.51
N ILE A 118 -1.22 -12.57 -0.39
CA ILE A 118 -2.53 -12.84 0.23
C ILE A 118 -3.26 -13.99 -0.48
N ARG A 119 -3.36 -13.93 -1.82
CA ARG A 119 -4.03 -14.96 -2.62
C ARG A 119 -3.35 -16.32 -2.49
N THR A 120 -2.03 -16.35 -2.57
CA THR A 120 -1.23 -17.57 -2.50
C THR A 120 -1.32 -18.21 -1.12
N MET A 121 -1.17 -17.43 -0.05
CA MET A 121 -1.27 -17.93 1.32
C MET A 121 -2.68 -18.42 1.63
N TYR A 122 -3.71 -17.67 1.28
CA TYR A 122 -5.11 -18.09 1.45
C TYR A 122 -5.38 -19.42 0.75
N ALA A 123 -4.97 -19.55 -0.52
CA ALA A 123 -5.17 -20.78 -1.28
C ALA A 123 -4.40 -21.97 -0.67
N ARG A 124 -3.16 -21.78 -0.19
CA ARG A 124 -2.35 -22.81 0.45
C ARG A 124 -2.88 -23.21 1.82
N ALA A 125 -3.27 -22.23 2.61
CA ALA A 125 -3.76 -22.46 3.98
C ALA A 125 -5.18 -23.05 4.00
N GLY A 126 -6.00 -22.78 2.98
CA GLY A 126 -7.43 -23.14 2.96
C GLY A 126 -8.27 -22.35 3.98
N ARG A 127 -7.78 -21.20 4.44
CA ARG A 127 -8.41 -20.30 5.42
C ARG A 127 -7.89 -18.90 5.28
N LYS A 128 -8.55 -17.93 5.93
CA LYS A 128 -8.07 -16.57 6.06
C LYS A 128 -6.69 -16.54 6.71
N ILE A 129 -5.91 -15.52 6.37
CA ILE A 129 -4.59 -15.23 6.91
C ILE A 129 -4.65 -13.98 7.77
N SER A 130 -3.65 -13.77 8.62
CA SER A 130 -3.41 -12.50 9.29
C SER A 130 -2.17 -11.83 8.70
N ILE A 131 -2.06 -10.52 8.81
CA ILE A 131 -0.94 -9.74 8.31
C ILE A 131 -0.31 -8.98 9.47
N ILE A 132 1.02 -8.96 9.53
CA ILE A 132 1.79 -8.07 10.39
C ILE A 132 2.70 -7.25 9.49
N GLY A 133 2.54 -5.94 9.50
CA GLY A 133 3.33 -5.03 8.71
C GLY A 133 3.97 -3.92 9.54
N HIS A 134 5.19 -3.54 9.19
CA HIS A 134 5.90 -2.43 9.82
C HIS A 134 5.97 -1.24 8.87
N SER A 135 5.67 -0.02 9.36
CA SER A 135 5.84 1.21 8.59
C SER A 135 5.04 1.18 7.26
N GLN A 136 5.67 1.35 6.10
CA GLN A 136 5.06 1.14 4.80
C GLN A 136 4.39 -0.24 4.68
N GLY A 137 4.97 -1.27 5.28
CA GLY A 137 4.44 -2.62 5.27
C GLY A 137 3.11 -2.76 6.01
N GLY A 138 2.84 -1.93 7.01
CA GLY A 138 1.52 -1.84 7.67
C GLY A 138 0.47 -1.15 6.80
N MET A 139 0.89 -0.20 5.96
CA MET A 139 -0.01 0.51 5.05
C MET A 139 -0.33 -0.28 3.77
N LEU A 140 0.62 -1.06 3.25
CA LEU A 140 0.51 -1.75 1.95
C LEU A 140 -0.71 -2.68 1.81
N PRO A 141 -1.10 -3.47 2.83
CA PRO A 141 -2.28 -4.34 2.74
C PRO A 141 -3.55 -3.54 2.47
N ARG A 142 -3.69 -2.35 3.03
CA ARG A 142 -4.84 -1.47 2.80
C ARG A 142 -4.97 -1.05 1.33
N TRP A 143 -3.84 -0.86 0.60
CA TRP A 143 -3.87 -0.62 -0.84
C TRP A 143 -4.40 -1.84 -1.60
N ALA A 144 -4.01 -3.06 -1.20
CA ALA A 144 -4.56 -4.28 -1.77
C ALA A 144 -6.07 -4.38 -1.51
N PHE A 145 -6.53 -4.14 -0.29
CA PHE A 145 -7.97 -4.15 0.05
C PHE A 145 -8.75 -3.07 -0.70
N ARG A 146 -8.16 -1.91 -0.92
CA ARG A 146 -8.80 -0.79 -1.62
C ARG A 146 -8.99 -1.06 -3.12
N PHE A 147 -8.01 -1.65 -3.79
CA PHE A 147 -7.97 -1.77 -5.24
C PHE A 147 -8.08 -3.20 -5.78
N TRP A 148 -8.03 -4.22 -4.92
CA TRP A 148 -8.30 -5.63 -5.22
C TRP A 148 -9.27 -6.20 -4.18
N PRO A 149 -10.58 -5.86 -4.28
CA PRO A 149 -11.56 -6.19 -3.26
C PRO A 149 -11.75 -7.69 -3.00
N ASP A 150 -11.30 -8.57 -3.88
CA ASP A 150 -11.28 -10.02 -3.65
C ASP A 150 -10.38 -10.43 -2.49
N THR A 151 -9.34 -9.66 -2.18
CA THR A 151 -8.41 -9.92 -1.08
C THR A 151 -9.06 -9.76 0.30
N ARG A 152 -10.10 -8.94 0.43
CA ARG A 152 -10.80 -8.67 1.69
C ARG A 152 -11.37 -9.92 2.35
N GLY A 153 -11.90 -10.86 1.55
CA GLY A 153 -12.40 -12.13 2.06
C GLY A 153 -11.33 -13.13 2.46
N MET A 154 -10.05 -12.81 2.26
CA MET A 154 -8.92 -13.70 2.49
C MET A 154 -8.11 -13.34 3.75
N VAL A 155 -8.38 -12.17 4.36
CA VAL A 155 -7.65 -11.67 5.52
C VAL A 155 -8.60 -11.57 6.72
N ASP A 156 -8.08 -11.93 7.89
CA ASP A 156 -8.78 -11.84 9.17
C ASP A 156 -8.29 -10.63 9.95
N ASP A 157 -6.98 -10.54 10.18
CA ASP A 157 -6.36 -9.44 10.90
C ASP A 157 -5.36 -8.70 10.01
N ASP A 158 -5.39 -7.38 10.06
CA ASP A 158 -4.41 -6.46 9.51
C ASP A 158 -3.79 -5.67 10.67
N ILE A 159 -2.54 -6.02 11.02
CA ILE A 159 -1.84 -5.48 12.19
C ILE A 159 -0.70 -4.61 11.69
N GLY A 160 -0.83 -3.30 11.89
CA GLY A 160 0.16 -2.30 11.51
C GLY A 160 0.98 -1.81 12.70
N PHE A 161 2.31 -1.83 12.56
CA PHE A 161 3.22 -1.18 13.50
C PHE A 161 3.77 0.09 12.89
N ALA A 162 3.52 1.24 13.51
CA ALA A 162 3.93 2.54 13.01
C ALA A 162 3.59 2.72 11.51
N ALA A 163 2.42 2.22 11.08
CA ALA A 163 2.02 2.22 9.70
C ALA A 163 1.87 3.64 9.14
N SER A 164 2.36 3.89 7.93
CA SER A 164 2.24 5.21 7.29
C SER A 164 0.88 5.42 6.61
N ASN A 165 -0.21 5.11 7.33
CA ASN A 165 -1.59 5.10 6.83
C ASN A 165 -2.05 6.45 6.27
N HIS A 166 -1.60 7.55 6.85
CA HIS A 166 -1.83 8.92 6.38
C HIS A 166 -0.54 9.61 5.90
N GLY A 167 0.50 8.80 5.63
CA GLY A 167 1.82 9.29 5.21
C GLY A 167 2.61 9.90 6.35
N THR A 168 3.61 10.71 6.03
CA THR A 168 4.42 11.41 7.01
C THR A 168 4.75 12.83 6.57
N THR A 169 4.69 13.77 7.51
CA THR A 169 5.12 15.15 7.29
C THR A 169 6.63 15.24 7.06
N GLY A 170 7.41 14.29 7.59
CA GLY A 170 8.86 14.22 7.45
C GLY A 170 9.33 14.04 6.01
N ALA A 171 8.54 13.36 5.15
CA ALA A 171 8.87 13.13 3.76
C ALA A 171 9.12 14.42 2.96
N LYS A 172 8.42 15.52 3.28
CA LYS A 172 8.62 16.82 2.63
C LYS A 172 10.05 17.35 2.72
N PHE A 173 10.71 17.08 3.84
CA PHE A 173 12.09 17.51 4.07
C PHE A 173 13.09 16.48 3.58
N ALA A 174 12.82 15.19 3.79
CA ALA A 174 13.67 14.09 3.36
C ALA A 174 13.81 14.01 1.84
N CYS A 175 12.79 14.44 1.08
CA CYS A 175 12.75 14.37 -0.38
C CYS A 175 13.35 15.59 -1.11
N MET A 176 14.17 16.41 -0.47
CA MET A 176 14.86 17.52 -1.12
C MET A 176 16.38 17.27 -1.20
N PRO A 177 17.00 17.15 -2.39
CA PRO A 177 16.46 17.44 -3.73
C PRO A 177 15.77 16.26 -4.44
N GLY A 178 15.66 15.11 -3.82
CA GLY A 178 15.01 13.89 -4.31
C GLY A 178 15.07 12.80 -3.27
N CYS A 179 14.23 11.78 -3.40
CA CYS A 179 14.20 10.60 -2.54
C CYS A 179 13.66 9.39 -3.31
N SER A 180 13.51 8.27 -2.64
CA SER A 180 12.94 7.07 -3.28
C SER A 180 11.47 7.29 -3.72
N PRO A 181 11.00 6.59 -4.76
CA PRO A 181 9.59 6.61 -5.16
C PRO A 181 8.64 6.36 -4.00
N ALA A 182 8.94 5.39 -3.16
CA ALA A 182 8.15 5.07 -1.98
C ALA A 182 8.09 6.21 -0.97
N ALA A 183 9.21 6.92 -0.73
CA ALA A 183 9.22 8.07 0.17
C ALA A 183 8.38 9.24 -0.37
N GLN A 184 8.40 9.49 -1.69
CA GLN A 184 7.51 10.47 -2.33
C GLN A 184 6.04 10.11 -2.12
N GLN A 185 5.68 8.83 -2.29
CA GLN A 185 4.31 8.34 -2.15
C GLN A 185 3.84 8.32 -0.69
N GLN A 186 4.74 8.23 0.27
CA GLN A 186 4.44 8.30 1.71
C GLN A 186 4.39 9.74 2.27
N SER A 187 4.55 10.76 1.43
CA SER A 187 4.25 12.14 1.89
C SER A 187 2.77 12.27 2.25
N ASP A 188 2.47 12.94 3.37
CA ASP A 188 1.11 13.24 3.83
C ASP A 188 0.25 14.03 2.82
N THR A 189 0.88 14.62 1.81
CA THR A 189 0.22 15.37 0.72
C THR A 189 0.27 14.67 -0.62
N SER A 190 0.74 13.42 -0.67
CA SER A 190 0.84 12.66 -1.92
C SER A 190 -0.54 12.29 -2.50
N GLN A 191 -0.58 12.13 -3.82
CA GLN A 191 -1.76 11.59 -4.50
C GLN A 191 -2.00 10.12 -4.13
N PHE A 192 -0.94 9.39 -3.81
CA PHE A 192 -1.00 8.01 -3.35
C PHE A 192 -1.77 7.90 -2.03
N ILE A 193 -1.41 8.67 -1.00
CA ILE A 193 -2.11 8.69 0.30
C ILE A 193 -3.56 9.17 0.14
N ALA A 194 -3.79 10.18 -0.69
CA ALA A 194 -5.15 10.63 -0.99
C ALA A 194 -6.00 9.54 -1.68
N ALA A 195 -5.40 8.75 -2.55
CA ALA A 195 -6.07 7.62 -3.21
C ALA A 195 -6.33 6.46 -2.25
N LEU A 196 -5.35 6.11 -1.40
CA LEU A 196 -5.46 5.05 -0.40
C LEU A 196 -6.66 5.27 0.52
N ASN A 197 -6.79 6.49 1.05
CA ASN A 197 -7.82 6.86 2.01
C ASN A 197 -9.13 7.35 1.35
N SER A 198 -9.24 7.22 0.01
CA SER A 198 -10.44 7.65 -0.70
C SER A 198 -11.66 6.79 -0.36
N TYR A 199 -12.77 7.44 0.01
CA TYR A 199 -14.08 6.90 0.38
C TYR A 199 -14.13 6.19 1.74
N GLN A 200 -13.20 5.30 2.06
CA GLN A 200 -13.13 4.58 3.34
C GLN A 200 -11.73 4.01 3.57
N GLU A 201 -11.37 3.87 4.84
CA GLU A 201 -10.04 3.41 5.23
C GLU A 201 -10.01 1.93 5.59
N THR A 202 -11.14 1.38 6.05
CA THR A 202 -11.26 -0.02 6.49
C THR A 202 -12.41 -0.74 5.78
N PHE A 203 -12.38 -2.07 5.77
CA PHE A 203 -13.34 -2.90 5.06
C PHE A 203 -13.98 -3.95 5.98
N PRO A 204 -15.27 -4.27 5.79
CA PRO A 204 -15.96 -5.27 6.60
C PRO A 204 -15.28 -6.63 6.55
N GLY A 205 -15.25 -7.32 7.70
CA GLY A 205 -14.73 -8.67 7.83
C GLY A 205 -13.22 -8.76 7.96
N ILE A 206 -12.54 -7.62 8.13
CA ILE A 206 -11.14 -7.50 8.52
C ILE A 206 -11.07 -6.75 9.84
N SER A 207 -10.27 -7.23 10.78
CA SER A 207 -9.93 -6.56 12.04
C SER A 207 -8.64 -5.78 11.88
N TYR A 208 -8.63 -4.51 12.25
CA TYR A 208 -7.49 -3.61 12.14
C TYR A 208 -6.92 -3.30 13.51
N THR A 209 -5.65 -3.61 13.72
CA THR A 209 -4.91 -3.24 14.93
C THR A 209 -3.74 -2.37 14.54
N GLU A 210 -3.85 -1.07 14.80
CA GLU A 210 -2.81 -0.10 14.49
C GLU A 210 -2.10 0.29 15.78
N VAL A 211 -0.87 -0.19 15.91
CA VAL A 211 -0.02 0.08 17.08
C VAL A 211 0.99 1.17 16.72
N PHE A 212 1.05 2.21 17.51
CA PHE A 212 1.97 3.32 17.27
C PHE A 212 2.71 3.73 18.54
N THR A 213 3.67 4.61 18.41
CA THR A 213 4.42 5.20 19.54
C THR A 213 4.42 6.71 19.46
N HIS A 214 4.32 7.37 20.60
CA HIS A 214 4.48 8.84 20.70
C HIS A 214 5.92 9.31 20.40
N PHE A 215 6.87 8.38 20.34
CA PHE A 215 8.29 8.64 20.03
C PHE A 215 8.65 8.31 18.57
N ASP A 216 7.65 8.19 17.70
CA ASP A 216 7.89 7.96 16.27
C ASP A 216 8.53 9.20 15.62
N GLU A 217 9.75 9.04 15.13
CA GLU A 217 10.53 10.10 14.49
C GLU A 217 10.44 10.03 12.95
N ILE A 218 9.87 8.96 12.41
CA ILE A 218 9.76 8.69 10.96
C ILE A 218 8.34 8.96 10.45
N VAL A 219 7.34 8.29 11.04
CA VAL A 219 5.93 8.46 10.68
C VAL A 219 5.27 9.45 11.62
N THR A 220 5.16 10.68 11.17
CA THR A 220 4.68 11.80 11.98
C THR A 220 3.51 12.54 11.33
N PRO A 221 2.57 13.07 12.15
CA PRO A 221 2.46 12.98 13.61
C PRO A 221 1.90 11.65 14.12
N ASN A 222 2.27 11.22 15.32
CA ASN A 222 1.71 10.06 16.03
C ASN A 222 1.56 10.38 17.54
N SER A 223 1.05 11.58 17.85
CA SER A 223 0.86 12.04 19.25
C SER A 223 -0.41 11.49 19.91
N ASP A 224 -1.36 11.02 19.13
CA ASP A 224 -2.64 10.49 19.56
C ASP A 224 -3.28 9.63 18.44
N ASP A 225 -4.49 9.13 18.67
CA ASP A 225 -5.21 8.28 17.71
C ASP A 225 -5.70 8.99 16.44
N THR A 226 -5.44 10.29 16.29
CA THR A 226 -5.65 11.02 15.03
C THR A 226 -4.38 11.10 14.18
N GLY A 227 -3.32 10.45 14.64
CA GLY A 227 -2.01 10.45 13.98
C GLY A 227 -1.96 9.64 12.69
N SER A 228 -0.78 9.70 12.08
CA SER A 228 -0.55 9.09 10.76
C SER A 228 -0.75 7.57 10.72
N SER A 229 -0.49 6.89 11.82
CA SER A 229 -0.61 5.42 11.87
C SER A 229 -2.03 4.92 12.11
N SER A 230 -2.89 5.73 12.69
CA SER A 230 -4.27 5.35 12.99
C SER A 230 -5.12 5.24 11.72
N VAL A 231 -6.19 4.43 11.77
CA VAL A 231 -7.20 4.33 10.71
C VAL A 231 -8.59 4.61 11.28
N HIS A 232 -9.49 5.14 10.43
CA HIS A 232 -10.81 5.57 10.87
C HIS A 232 -11.89 5.24 9.86
N GLY A 233 -13.08 4.99 10.36
CA GLY A 233 -14.25 4.79 9.51
C GLY A 233 -14.20 3.54 8.63
N GLY A 234 -15.15 3.44 7.72
CA GLY A 234 -15.35 2.23 6.92
C GLY A 234 -16.16 1.18 7.66
N GLY A 235 -15.90 -0.10 7.42
CA GLY A 235 -16.70 -1.20 7.97
C GLY A 235 -15.90 -2.27 8.72
N GLY A 236 -14.58 -2.08 8.88
CA GLY A 236 -13.72 -2.95 9.69
C GLY A 236 -13.84 -2.66 11.18
N GLU A 237 -13.48 -3.64 12.01
CA GLU A 237 -13.31 -3.44 13.44
C GLU A 237 -11.92 -2.85 13.68
N ILE A 238 -11.79 -1.82 14.52
CA ILE A 238 -10.57 -1.02 14.64
C ILE A 238 -10.15 -0.90 16.10
N THR A 239 -8.85 -1.10 16.34
CA THR A 239 -8.14 -0.63 17.53
C THR A 239 -6.92 0.15 17.09
N ASN A 240 -6.91 1.46 17.36
CA ASN A 240 -5.71 2.29 17.32
C ASN A 240 -5.17 2.40 18.74
N VAL A 241 -3.90 2.12 18.98
CA VAL A 241 -3.34 2.10 20.33
C VAL A 241 -1.88 2.53 20.35
N ALA A 242 -1.57 3.52 21.18
CA ALA A 242 -0.19 3.84 21.49
C ALA A 242 0.36 2.82 22.50
N ILE A 243 1.61 2.36 22.34
CA ILE A 243 2.23 1.47 23.32
C ILE A 243 2.28 2.11 24.71
N GLN A 244 2.33 3.43 24.79
CA GLN A 244 2.30 4.20 26.04
C GLN A 244 0.96 4.13 26.79
N GLU A 245 -0.12 3.74 26.13
CA GLU A 245 -1.42 3.48 26.79
C GLU A 245 -1.38 2.19 27.62
N VAL A 246 -0.56 1.22 27.21
CA VAL A 246 -0.33 -0.03 27.93
C VAL A 246 0.87 0.11 28.87
N CYS A 247 1.99 0.63 28.38
CA CYS A 247 3.24 0.80 29.10
C CYS A 247 3.66 2.27 29.11
N PRO A 248 3.22 3.09 30.05
CA PRO A 248 3.46 4.56 30.04
C PRO A 248 4.93 5.00 30.04
N ALA A 249 5.86 4.12 30.43
CA ALA A 249 7.29 4.40 30.43
C ALA A 249 8.02 3.87 29.18
N ASP A 250 7.27 3.31 28.22
CA ASP A 250 7.84 2.79 26.99
C ASP A 250 8.29 3.96 26.08
N ILE A 251 9.53 3.90 25.62
CA ILE A 251 10.15 4.93 24.77
C ILE A 251 10.62 4.37 23.42
N SER A 252 10.07 3.22 23.02
CA SER A 252 10.40 2.61 21.73
C SER A 252 10.15 3.58 20.60
N ASP A 253 11.14 3.72 19.73
CA ASP A 253 11.11 4.51 18.51
C ASP A 253 10.43 3.75 17.37
N HIS A 254 10.43 4.34 16.17
CA HIS A 254 9.83 3.77 14.98
C HIS A 254 10.32 2.36 14.65
N LEU A 255 11.64 2.15 14.66
CA LEU A 255 12.23 0.86 14.32
C LEU A 255 12.03 -0.17 15.43
N ALA A 256 12.20 0.22 16.66
CA ALA A 256 12.02 -0.66 17.81
C ALA A 256 10.60 -1.19 17.89
N LEU A 257 9.59 -0.35 17.64
CA LEU A 257 8.18 -0.71 17.65
C LEU A 257 7.88 -1.88 16.70
N GLY A 258 8.37 -1.81 15.47
CA GLY A 258 8.09 -2.82 14.44
C GLY A 258 8.92 -4.11 14.55
N THR A 259 10.04 -4.06 15.30
CA THR A 259 11.03 -5.15 15.25
C THR A 259 11.25 -5.88 16.56
N GLN A 260 11.13 -5.21 17.71
CA GLN A 260 11.60 -5.79 18.99
C GLN A 260 10.73 -5.48 20.21
N ASP A 261 9.80 -4.54 20.10
CA ASP A 261 9.02 -4.04 21.22
C ASP A 261 8.09 -5.12 21.80
N ASN A 262 8.12 -5.28 23.11
CA ASN A 262 7.34 -6.31 23.80
C ASN A 262 5.87 -5.91 23.98
N THR A 263 5.57 -4.63 24.07
CA THR A 263 4.19 -4.13 24.17
C THR A 263 3.47 -4.30 22.85
N ALA A 264 4.12 -3.92 21.75
CA ALA A 264 3.63 -4.10 20.39
C ALA A 264 3.42 -5.60 20.06
N TYR A 265 4.39 -6.44 20.45
CA TYR A 265 4.25 -7.90 20.32
C TYR A 265 3.03 -8.42 21.07
N ALA A 266 2.84 -8.02 22.34
CA ALA A 266 1.73 -8.51 23.14
C ALA A 266 0.37 -8.11 22.57
N LEU A 267 0.26 -6.89 22.04
CA LEU A 267 -0.95 -6.42 21.36
C LEU A 267 -1.24 -7.24 20.09
N ALA A 268 -0.20 -7.52 19.29
CA ALA A 268 -0.39 -8.35 18.09
C ALA A 268 -0.78 -9.80 18.44
N ILE A 269 -0.18 -10.38 19.46
CA ILE A 269 -0.55 -11.74 19.89
C ILE A 269 -1.95 -11.79 20.48
N ASP A 270 -2.40 -10.74 21.17
CA ASP A 270 -3.78 -10.61 21.59
C ASP A 270 -4.73 -10.65 20.36
N ALA A 271 -4.51 -9.79 19.37
CA ALA A 271 -5.28 -9.77 18.12
C ALA A 271 -5.32 -11.15 17.44
N LEU A 272 -4.18 -11.83 17.31
CA LEU A 272 -4.09 -13.15 16.68
C LEU A 272 -4.73 -14.29 17.50
N SER A 273 -5.16 -14.05 18.74
CA SER A 273 -5.66 -15.09 19.67
C SER A 273 -7.18 -15.19 19.75
N HIS A 274 -7.92 -14.20 19.25
CA HIS A 274 -9.38 -14.14 19.28
C HIS A 274 -9.94 -13.41 18.05
N PRO A 275 -11.22 -13.52 17.73
CA PRO A 275 -11.87 -12.68 16.72
C PRO A 275 -11.88 -11.20 17.13
N GLY A 276 -11.67 -10.30 16.15
CA GLY A 276 -11.63 -8.86 16.38
C GLY A 276 -10.21 -8.33 16.60
N PRO A 277 -10.02 -7.00 16.61
CA PRO A 277 -8.72 -6.38 16.78
C PRO A 277 -8.22 -6.53 18.23
N ALA A 278 -6.96 -6.17 18.49
CA ALA A 278 -6.39 -6.22 19.83
C ALA A 278 -7.26 -5.50 20.86
N ILE A 279 -7.34 -6.07 22.05
CA ILE A 279 -8.00 -5.50 23.22
C ILE A 279 -6.90 -5.10 24.21
N PRO A 280 -6.49 -3.81 24.28
CA PRO A 280 -5.35 -3.39 25.09
C PRO A 280 -5.44 -3.80 26.57
N SER A 281 -6.67 -3.87 27.12
CA SER A 281 -6.88 -4.32 28.50
C SER A 281 -6.60 -5.81 28.75
N ASN A 282 -6.46 -6.62 27.72
CA ASN A 282 -6.04 -8.02 27.82
C ASN A 282 -4.52 -8.13 28.02
N VAL A 283 -3.77 -7.12 27.65
CA VAL A 283 -2.30 -7.11 27.74
C VAL A 283 -1.89 -6.85 29.20
N PRO A 284 -1.20 -7.80 29.86
CA PRO A 284 -0.85 -7.63 31.27
C PRO A 284 0.30 -6.64 31.43
N MET A 285 0.26 -5.83 32.49
CA MET A 285 1.31 -4.86 32.82
C MET A 285 2.72 -5.47 32.99
N SER A 286 2.82 -6.79 33.14
CA SER A 286 4.11 -7.47 33.24
C SER A 286 4.93 -7.37 31.93
N VAL A 287 4.29 -7.12 30.78
CA VAL A 287 5.02 -6.93 29.51
C VAL A 287 5.94 -5.70 29.55
N CYS A 288 5.58 -4.70 30.35
CA CYS A 288 6.36 -3.47 30.52
C CYS A 288 7.67 -3.67 31.28
N THR A 289 7.92 -4.85 31.85
CA THR A 289 9.15 -5.13 32.61
C THR A 289 10.29 -5.63 31.74
N ASP A 290 10.03 -6.06 30.52
CA ASP A 290 11.03 -6.50 29.55
C ASP A 290 10.78 -5.76 28.22
N PRO A 291 11.69 -4.91 27.77
CA PRO A 291 11.50 -4.14 26.54
C PRO A 291 11.61 -5.02 25.27
N LEU A 292 12.13 -6.25 25.39
CA LEU A 292 12.36 -7.12 24.23
C LEU A 292 11.29 -8.20 24.15
N MET A 293 10.67 -8.32 22.98
CA MET A 293 9.66 -9.31 22.69
C MET A 293 10.19 -10.77 22.83
N PRO A 294 9.33 -11.73 23.18
CA PRO A 294 9.65 -13.14 23.14
C PRO A 294 10.07 -13.56 21.73
N GLY A 295 11.15 -14.34 21.62
CA GLY A 295 11.70 -14.76 20.33
C GLY A 295 13.11 -14.25 20.14
N ILE A 296 13.39 -13.06 20.57
CA ILE A 296 14.71 -12.45 20.52
C ILE A 296 15.70 -13.21 21.38
N ASN A 297 16.85 -13.54 20.80
CA ASN A 297 17.98 -14.08 21.55
C ASN A 297 18.77 -12.94 22.19
N LYS A 298 18.60 -12.73 23.51
CA LYS A 298 19.24 -11.63 24.23
C LYS A 298 20.78 -11.62 24.15
N THR A 299 21.42 -12.78 23.86
CA THR A 299 22.87 -12.85 23.71
C THR A 299 23.35 -12.29 22.37
N THR A 300 22.62 -12.55 21.29
CA THR A 300 22.96 -12.06 19.94
C THR A 300 22.32 -10.72 19.62
N TYR A 301 21.32 -10.30 20.39
CA TYR A 301 20.53 -9.09 20.13
C TYR A 301 21.34 -7.82 19.76
N PRO A 302 22.45 -7.46 20.47
CA PRO A 302 23.22 -6.28 20.07
C PRO A 302 23.86 -6.44 18.66
N ALA A 303 24.25 -7.65 18.28
CA ALA A 303 24.80 -7.92 16.96
C ALA A 303 23.71 -7.95 15.90
N ASP A 304 22.53 -8.50 16.23
CA ASP A 304 21.38 -8.58 15.33
C ASP A 304 20.87 -7.17 14.98
N VAL A 305 20.72 -6.28 15.98
CA VAL A 305 20.36 -4.87 15.78
C VAL A 305 21.39 -4.13 14.94
N ALA A 306 22.68 -4.32 15.25
CA ALA A 306 23.76 -3.69 14.48
C ALA A 306 23.75 -4.16 13.01
N SER A 307 23.54 -5.45 12.77
CA SER A 307 23.44 -6.02 11.43
C SER A 307 22.20 -5.48 10.66
N ALA A 308 21.06 -5.39 11.33
CA ALA A 308 19.86 -4.80 10.76
C ALA A 308 20.08 -3.34 10.37
N ALA A 309 20.67 -2.53 11.26
CA ALA A 309 20.97 -1.12 11.00
C ALA A 309 21.93 -0.94 9.80
N ILE A 310 22.95 -1.79 9.69
CA ILE A 310 23.86 -1.79 8.54
C ILE A 310 23.09 -2.12 7.25
N GLY A 311 22.27 -3.17 7.29
CA GLY A 311 21.47 -3.56 6.12
C GLY A 311 20.49 -2.47 5.68
N PHE A 312 19.81 -1.79 6.60
CA PHE A 312 18.99 -0.63 6.27
C PHE A 312 19.81 0.48 5.60
N ALA A 313 21.01 0.79 6.12
CA ALA A 313 21.86 1.83 5.56
C ALA A 313 22.39 1.46 4.16
N GLU A 314 22.70 0.19 3.91
CA GLU A 314 23.11 -0.32 2.60
C GLU A 314 21.95 -0.23 1.60
N ASN A 315 20.76 -0.67 1.98
CA ASN A 315 19.55 -0.62 1.18
C ASN A 315 19.16 0.84 0.84
N GLU A 316 19.35 1.78 1.79
CA GLU A 316 19.11 3.20 1.55
C GLU A 316 20.12 3.80 0.55
N ALA A 317 21.38 3.35 0.59
CA ALA A 317 22.40 3.80 -0.35
C ALA A 317 22.12 3.32 -1.80
N ASP A 318 21.47 2.19 -1.96
CA ASP A 318 21.11 1.62 -3.27
C ASP A 318 19.71 2.05 -3.74
N ALA A 319 19.00 2.87 -2.96
CA ALA A 319 17.64 3.30 -3.26
C ALA A 319 17.52 4.02 -4.61
N PRO A 320 16.51 3.71 -5.43
CA PRO A 320 16.19 4.53 -6.59
C PRO A 320 15.81 5.95 -6.14
N SER A 321 16.15 6.96 -6.91
CA SER A 321 15.85 8.35 -6.58
C SER A 321 15.00 9.03 -7.64
N THR A 322 14.00 9.80 -7.19
CA THR A 322 13.13 10.62 -8.03
C THR A 322 12.87 11.98 -7.37
N THR A 323 12.59 12.98 -8.19
CA THR A 323 12.19 14.32 -7.72
C THR A 323 10.69 14.54 -7.68
N THR A 324 9.91 13.54 -8.11
CA THR A 324 8.45 13.64 -8.20
C THR A 324 7.81 12.32 -7.80
N GLU A 325 6.62 12.40 -7.24
CA GLU A 325 5.80 11.25 -6.95
C GLU A 325 5.49 10.44 -8.23
N PRO A 326 5.61 9.10 -8.22
CA PRO A 326 5.13 8.27 -9.32
C PRO A 326 3.65 8.52 -9.63
N PRO A 327 3.25 8.64 -10.90
CA PRO A 327 1.87 8.89 -11.25
C PRO A 327 0.97 7.73 -10.83
N LEU A 328 -0.26 8.04 -10.42
CA LEU A 328 -1.26 7.03 -10.10
C LEU A 328 -1.52 6.12 -11.31
N LYS A 329 -1.53 4.80 -11.06
CA LYS A 329 -1.86 3.82 -12.10
C LYS A 329 -3.32 3.93 -12.53
N CYS A 330 -3.59 3.54 -13.77
CA CYS A 330 -4.91 3.71 -14.40
C CYS A 330 -6.08 3.11 -13.59
N TYR A 331 -5.87 2.05 -12.85
CA TYR A 331 -6.92 1.42 -12.04
C TYR A 331 -7.36 2.25 -10.84
N VAL A 332 -6.60 3.26 -10.48
CA VAL A 332 -6.85 4.11 -9.31
C VAL A 332 -7.89 5.19 -9.59
N THR A 333 -8.03 5.63 -10.86
CA THR A 333 -8.88 6.77 -11.23
C THR A 333 -10.06 6.36 -12.11
N ALA A 334 -11.24 6.90 -11.85
CA ALA A 334 -12.46 6.62 -12.60
C ALA A 334 -12.33 7.02 -14.08
N SER A 335 -11.74 8.18 -14.38
CA SER A 335 -11.58 8.69 -15.75
C SER A 335 -10.71 7.79 -16.63
N CYS A 336 -9.67 7.17 -16.06
CA CYS A 336 -8.83 6.24 -16.80
C CYS A 336 -9.55 4.91 -17.06
N LEU A 337 -10.35 4.42 -16.13
CA LEU A 337 -11.16 3.22 -16.31
C LEU A 337 -12.22 3.42 -17.39
N GLU A 338 -12.90 4.56 -17.40
CA GLU A 338 -13.89 4.92 -18.42
C GLU A 338 -13.28 5.00 -19.82
N SER A 339 -12.10 5.61 -19.94
CA SER A 339 -11.39 5.72 -21.22
C SER A 339 -10.99 4.35 -21.75
N ARG A 340 -10.51 3.42 -20.91
CA ARG A 340 -10.19 2.04 -21.30
C ARG A 340 -11.45 1.27 -21.73
N ALA A 341 -12.52 1.36 -20.97
CA ALA A 341 -13.80 0.72 -21.31
C ALA A 341 -14.34 1.21 -22.67
N ALA A 342 -14.23 2.52 -22.95
CA ALA A 342 -14.63 3.10 -24.23
C ALA A 342 -13.77 2.58 -25.41
N VAL A 343 -12.47 2.44 -25.21
CA VAL A 343 -11.55 1.86 -26.23
C VAL A 343 -11.85 0.40 -26.48
N GLU A 344 -12.03 -0.41 -25.44
CA GLU A 344 -12.39 -1.82 -25.56
C GLU A 344 -13.76 -2.02 -26.21
N GLY A 345 -14.75 -1.20 -25.86
CA GLY A 345 -16.07 -1.20 -26.47
C GLY A 345 -16.01 -0.91 -27.97
N LYS A 346 -15.20 0.06 -28.40
CA LYS A 346 -14.94 0.34 -29.83
C LYS A 346 -14.27 -0.84 -30.52
N ALA A 347 -13.27 -1.47 -29.88
CA ALA A 347 -12.56 -2.62 -30.44
C ALA A 347 -13.49 -3.84 -30.61
N ARG A 348 -14.36 -4.12 -29.61
CA ARG A 348 -15.37 -5.19 -29.70
C ARG A 348 -16.39 -4.95 -30.81
N LYS A 349 -16.89 -3.69 -30.96
CA LYS A 349 -17.78 -3.32 -32.07
C LYS A 349 -17.10 -3.51 -33.44
N CYS A 350 -15.83 -3.11 -33.57
CA CYS A 350 -15.05 -3.26 -34.77
C CYS A 350 -14.84 -4.77 -35.15
N LYS A 351 -14.51 -5.62 -34.16
CA LYS A 351 -14.40 -7.07 -34.37
C LYS A 351 -15.73 -7.70 -34.79
N LYS A 352 -16.85 -7.28 -34.19
CA LYS A 352 -18.19 -7.76 -34.54
C LYS A 352 -18.56 -7.37 -35.97
N GLN A 353 -18.28 -6.12 -36.38
CA GLN A 353 -18.50 -5.67 -37.77
C GLN A 353 -17.64 -6.43 -38.79
N LYS A 354 -16.35 -6.68 -38.47
CA LYS A 354 -15.47 -7.48 -39.36
C LYS A 354 -15.98 -8.91 -39.53
N ARG A 355 -16.46 -9.54 -38.45
CA ARG A 355 -17.08 -10.90 -38.52
C ARG A 355 -18.35 -10.91 -39.36
N HIS A 356 -19.26 -9.92 -39.22
CA HIS A 356 -20.44 -9.80 -40.05
C HIS A 356 -20.10 -9.63 -41.52
N ARG A 357 -19.17 -8.73 -41.86
CA ARG A 357 -18.71 -8.54 -43.26
C ARG A 357 -18.08 -9.79 -43.86
N ALA A 358 -17.28 -10.52 -43.06
CA ALA A 358 -16.70 -11.80 -43.52
C ALA A 358 -17.77 -12.88 -43.78
N ALA A 359 -18.76 -12.95 -42.88
CA ALA A 359 -19.90 -13.91 -43.06
C ALA A 359 -20.76 -13.57 -44.29
N GLU A 360 -21.04 -12.28 -44.55
CA GLU A 360 -21.73 -11.84 -45.76
C GLU A 360 -20.94 -12.10 -47.04
N ALA A 361 -19.62 -11.86 -47.01
CA ALA A 361 -18.74 -12.16 -48.14
C ALA A 361 -18.67 -13.65 -48.43
N GLY A 362 -18.67 -14.50 -47.39
CA GLY A 362 -18.76 -15.96 -47.52
C GLY A 362 -20.08 -16.42 -48.16
N LYS A 363 -21.23 -15.85 -47.72
CA LYS A 363 -22.54 -16.13 -48.31
C LYS A 363 -22.60 -15.70 -49.78
N ARG A 364 -22.07 -14.55 -50.17
CA ARG A 364 -22.02 -14.08 -51.57
C ARG A 364 -21.14 -14.97 -52.44
N ARG A 365 -20.07 -15.55 -51.96
CA ARG A 365 -19.24 -16.53 -52.69
C ARG A 365 -20.00 -17.84 -52.88
N HIS A 366 -20.71 -18.32 -51.89
CA HIS A 366 -21.49 -19.55 -51.97
C HIS A 366 -22.66 -19.44 -52.95
N CYS A 367 -23.35 -18.28 -52.99
CA CYS A 367 -24.40 -18.01 -53.98
C CYS A 367 -23.87 -17.89 -55.42
N LYS A 368 -22.66 -17.38 -55.65
CA LYS A 368 -22.04 -17.31 -56.98
C LYS A 368 -21.64 -18.70 -57.50
N HIS A 369 -21.19 -19.61 -56.62
CA HIS A 369 -20.88 -20.99 -57.02
C HIS A 369 -22.11 -21.82 -57.37
N LYS A 370 -23.29 -21.59 -56.73
CA LYS A 370 -24.54 -22.24 -57.08
C LYS A 370 -25.12 -21.78 -58.41
N LYS A 371 -24.92 -20.52 -58.83
CA LYS A 371 -25.38 -20.01 -60.14
C LYS A 371 -24.52 -20.44 -61.34
N LYS A 372 -23.36 -21.07 -61.15
CA LYS A 372 -22.53 -21.62 -62.25
C LYS A 372 -22.72 -23.11 -62.50
N ARG A 373 -23.67 -23.77 -61.80
CA ARG A 373 -23.97 -25.21 -61.93
C ARG A 373 -25.42 -25.52 -62.49
N HIS A 374 -26.03 -24.50 -63.13
CA HIS A 374 -27.28 -24.69 -63.90
C HIS A 374 -27.11 -24.17 -65.30
#